data_d1dcf68bf9ac2ac63a14e7ed253c22cb
#
_entry.id   d1dcf68bf9ac2ac63a14e7ed253c22cb
#
_cell.length_a   1.000
_cell.length_b   1.000
_cell.length_c   1.000
_cell.angle_alpha   90.00
_cell.angle_beta   90.00
_cell.angle_gamma   90.00
#
_symmetry.space_group_name_H-M   'P 1'
#
loop_
_entity.id
_entity.type
_entity.pdbx_description
1 polymer ?
#
loop_
_entity_poly.entity_id
_entity_poly.type
_entity_poly.pdbx_seq_one_letter_code
_entity_poly.pdbx_strand_id
1 'polypeptide(L)'
;MKVTAIDVSYCQTGVDYNKVKNSGIDAVIIRAGFGKETYQKDSEFETHYRNAKKAGLAVGVYWYSYAYSVAEAKQEAKVCLACIKGKTLELPVYYDLEESGQTRLGMSALTNIAIAFCDAIKSGGYRAGVYSNLNWLNNYLDYEKLRSKYSIWLAQWSSNPSKSCDIWQNADNGRISGISGNVDTDVIINKNIIKSKSEVKEEMIKKGLTNNAILAYKKQLLYLYNAGIIKTKVDLSAGFGDGTEKAVREVQTISKIKVNGEVGVDTINATAKLMNNYVSKLRAKISNAKKALS
;
A
#
# COMPACT_ATOMS: atom_id res chain seq x y z
N MET A 1 -23.81 -6.75 -12.89
CA MET A 1 -22.80 -6.54 -13.93
C MET A 1 -21.45 -7.01 -13.38
N LYS A 2 -20.66 -7.74 -14.19
CA LYS A 2 -19.31 -8.22 -13.85
C LYS A 2 -18.38 -7.00 -13.90
N VAL A 3 -17.52 -6.78 -12.91
CA VAL A 3 -16.51 -5.72 -12.93
C VAL A 3 -15.24 -6.31 -13.51
N THR A 4 -14.77 -5.75 -14.62
CA THR A 4 -13.59 -6.25 -15.34
C THR A 4 -12.39 -5.36 -15.07
N ALA A 5 -11.23 -5.97 -14.95
CA ALA A 5 -9.98 -5.29 -14.76
C ALA A 5 -8.89 -5.87 -15.67
N ILE A 6 -7.79 -5.19 -15.75
CA ILE A 6 -6.54 -5.65 -16.35
C ILE A 6 -5.40 -5.38 -15.40
N ASP A 7 -4.32 -6.12 -15.52
CA ASP A 7 -3.08 -5.72 -14.89
C ASP A 7 -1.97 -5.44 -15.91
N VAL A 8 -1.11 -4.48 -15.58
CA VAL A 8 -0.11 -3.95 -16.50
C VAL A 8 1.20 -3.63 -15.79
N SER A 9 2.27 -3.64 -16.57
CA SER A 9 3.61 -3.28 -16.14
C SER A 9 4.37 -2.54 -17.25
N TYR A 10 5.67 -2.40 -17.11
CA TYR A 10 6.53 -1.87 -18.18
C TYR A 10 6.39 -2.64 -19.52
N CYS A 11 5.83 -3.85 -19.50
CA CYS A 11 5.61 -4.64 -20.71
C CYS A 11 4.53 -4.05 -21.62
N GLN A 12 3.57 -3.30 -21.07
CA GLN A 12 2.51 -2.65 -21.84
C GLN A 12 2.84 -1.16 -21.99
N THR A 13 3.52 -0.78 -23.07
CA THR A 13 3.84 0.61 -23.37
C THR A 13 2.79 1.26 -24.29
N GLY A 14 2.67 2.58 -24.25
CA GLY A 14 1.81 3.34 -25.17
C GLY A 14 0.32 3.08 -25.02
N VAL A 15 -0.15 2.65 -23.84
CA VAL A 15 -1.55 2.30 -23.57
C VAL A 15 -2.48 3.52 -23.72
N ASP A 16 -3.51 3.39 -24.56
CA ASP A 16 -4.62 4.34 -24.67
C ASP A 16 -5.73 3.96 -23.67
N TYR A 17 -5.66 4.50 -22.47
CA TYR A 17 -6.61 4.21 -21.40
C TYR A 17 -8.04 4.69 -21.66
N ASN A 18 -8.27 5.63 -22.60
CA ASN A 18 -9.62 5.98 -23.00
C ASN A 18 -10.25 4.85 -23.82
N LYS A 19 -9.50 4.24 -24.73
CA LYS A 19 -9.97 3.05 -25.46
C LYS A 19 -10.15 1.87 -24.54
N VAL A 20 -9.23 1.64 -23.59
CA VAL A 20 -9.36 0.61 -22.54
C VAL A 20 -10.66 0.79 -21.76
N LYS A 21 -10.96 1.99 -21.28
CA LYS A 21 -12.21 2.29 -20.57
C LYS A 21 -13.45 2.06 -21.44
N ASN A 22 -13.40 2.48 -22.70
CA ASN A 22 -14.51 2.30 -23.65
C ASN A 22 -14.73 0.83 -24.03
N SER A 23 -13.75 -0.05 -23.82
CA SER A 23 -13.89 -1.52 -23.99
C SER A 23 -14.60 -2.21 -22.82
N GLY A 24 -15.06 -1.45 -21.82
CA GLY A 24 -15.77 -2.00 -20.67
C GLY A 24 -14.85 -2.41 -19.51
N ILE A 25 -13.58 -2.00 -19.52
CA ILE A 25 -12.67 -2.19 -18.39
C ILE A 25 -12.97 -1.13 -17.32
N ASP A 26 -13.14 -1.56 -16.08
CA ASP A 26 -13.50 -0.71 -14.95
C ASP A 26 -12.31 -0.32 -14.07
N ALA A 27 -11.29 -1.18 -14.04
CA ALA A 27 -10.15 -1.04 -13.15
C ALA A 27 -8.84 -1.49 -13.80
N VAL A 28 -7.73 -1.02 -13.25
CA VAL A 28 -6.38 -1.48 -13.61
C VAL A 28 -5.53 -1.67 -12.36
N ILE A 29 -4.75 -2.76 -12.34
CA ILE A 29 -3.76 -3.03 -11.29
C ILE A 29 -2.38 -2.85 -11.94
N ILE A 30 -1.59 -1.91 -11.43
CA ILE A 30 -0.35 -1.46 -12.09
C ILE A 30 0.84 -1.92 -11.27
N ARG A 31 1.85 -2.53 -11.91
CA ARG A 31 3.10 -2.80 -11.22
C ARG A 31 3.76 -1.50 -10.78
N ALA A 32 3.88 -1.29 -9.45
CA ALA A 32 4.59 -0.14 -8.92
C ALA A 32 6.11 -0.36 -8.92
N GLY A 33 6.54 -1.61 -8.82
CA GLY A 33 7.93 -2.01 -8.82
C GLY A 33 8.12 -3.42 -8.27
N PHE A 34 9.34 -3.73 -7.88
CA PHE A 34 9.76 -5.04 -7.39
C PHE A 34 10.97 -4.93 -6.45
N GLY A 35 11.18 -5.93 -5.59
CA GLY A 35 12.38 -6.02 -4.76
C GLY A 35 12.52 -4.89 -3.73
N LYS A 36 13.69 -4.75 -3.15
CA LYS A 36 13.96 -3.93 -1.96
C LYS A 36 14.74 -2.63 -2.21
N GLU A 37 15.12 -2.36 -3.47
CA GLU A 37 15.94 -1.21 -3.82
C GLU A 37 15.13 -0.09 -4.48
N THR A 38 15.48 1.15 -4.23
CA THR A 38 14.71 2.32 -4.69
C THR A 38 14.68 2.48 -6.21
N TYR A 39 15.67 1.96 -6.93
CA TYR A 39 15.73 1.99 -8.40
C TYR A 39 14.86 0.91 -9.06
N GLN A 40 14.28 -0.02 -8.29
CA GLN A 40 13.42 -1.09 -8.77
C GLN A 40 11.96 -0.66 -8.97
N LYS A 41 11.69 0.63 -9.00
CA LYS A 41 10.41 1.16 -9.45
C LYS A 41 10.17 0.80 -10.91
N ASP A 42 8.95 0.39 -11.25
CA ASP A 42 8.57 0.11 -12.64
C ASP A 42 8.66 1.39 -13.49
N SER A 43 9.31 1.31 -14.65
CA SER A 43 9.57 2.46 -15.53
C SER A 43 8.31 3.12 -16.07
N GLU A 44 7.23 2.35 -16.29
CA GLU A 44 5.94 2.84 -16.81
C GLU A 44 4.93 3.18 -15.72
N PHE A 45 5.24 2.91 -14.44
CA PHE A 45 4.30 3.10 -13.33
C PHE A 45 3.63 4.47 -13.31
N GLU A 46 4.42 5.56 -13.42
CA GLU A 46 3.87 6.91 -13.36
C GLU A 46 2.99 7.23 -14.57
N THR A 47 3.37 6.74 -15.74
CA THR A 47 2.63 6.91 -16.99
C THR A 47 1.30 6.19 -16.91
N HIS A 48 1.30 4.92 -16.51
CA HIS A 48 0.10 4.13 -16.33
C HIS A 48 -0.83 4.76 -15.28
N TYR A 49 -0.31 5.07 -14.09
CA TYR A 49 -1.10 5.67 -13.02
C TYR A 49 -1.80 6.96 -13.48
N ARG A 50 -1.04 7.91 -14.03
CA ARG A 50 -1.57 9.19 -14.49
C ARG A 50 -2.66 9.01 -15.56
N ASN A 51 -2.41 8.18 -16.56
CA ASN A 51 -3.30 8.00 -17.70
C ASN A 51 -4.56 7.21 -17.32
N ALA A 52 -4.44 6.16 -16.51
CA ALA A 52 -5.58 5.41 -15.98
C ALA A 52 -6.50 6.29 -15.12
N LYS A 53 -5.90 7.10 -14.23
CA LYS A 53 -6.68 8.06 -13.40
C LYS A 53 -7.38 9.11 -14.27
N LYS A 54 -6.74 9.61 -15.31
CA LYS A 54 -7.34 10.56 -16.26
C LYS A 54 -8.53 9.95 -17.00
N ALA A 55 -8.44 8.68 -17.39
CA ALA A 55 -9.52 7.94 -18.04
C ALA A 55 -10.65 7.54 -17.08
N GLY A 56 -10.51 7.77 -15.78
CA GLY A 56 -11.55 7.46 -14.78
C GLY A 56 -11.61 5.98 -14.39
N LEU A 57 -10.52 5.22 -14.60
CA LEU A 57 -10.41 3.85 -14.10
C LEU A 57 -10.14 3.84 -12.59
N ALA A 58 -10.67 2.82 -11.90
CA ALA A 58 -10.21 2.49 -10.55
C ALA A 58 -8.80 1.91 -10.63
N VAL A 59 -7.91 2.35 -9.72
CA VAL A 59 -6.49 1.96 -9.76
C VAL A 59 -6.11 1.20 -8.51
N GLY A 60 -5.50 0.03 -8.68
CA GLY A 60 -4.71 -0.68 -7.71
C GLY A 60 -3.25 -0.76 -8.13
N VAL A 61 -2.41 -1.29 -7.28
CA VAL A 61 -1.01 -1.55 -7.63
C VAL A 61 -0.57 -2.92 -7.13
N TYR A 62 0.50 -3.47 -7.74
CA TYR A 62 1.19 -4.61 -7.20
C TYR A 62 2.69 -4.38 -7.09
N TRP A 63 3.33 -5.15 -6.22
CA TRP A 63 4.75 -5.16 -5.95
C TRP A 63 5.29 -6.58 -6.02
N TYR A 64 6.16 -6.87 -6.97
CA TYR A 64 6.73 -8.20 -7.15
C TYR A 64 7.80 -8.48 -6.09
N SER A 65 7.67 -9.59 -5.39
CA SER A 65 8.52 -9.96 -4.27
C SER A 65 9.78 -10.70 -4.68
N TYR A 66 10.92 -10.25 -4.16
CA TYR A 66 12.16 -11.00 -4.10
C TYR A 66 12.64 -11.24 -2.66
N ALA A 67 11.77 -11.06 -1.66
CA ALA A 67 12.15 -11.16 -0.25
C ALA A 67 12.35 -12.62 0.20
N TYR A 68 13.48 -12.90 0.81
CA TYR A 68 13.78 -14.19 1.46
C TYR A 68 13.66 -14.12 2.99
N SER A 69 13.24 -13.00 3.55
CA SER A 69 13.05 -12.81 4.98
C SER A 69 11.99 -11.75 5.27
N VAL A 70 11.46 -11.78 6.50
CA VAL A 70 10.55 -10.74 7.01
C VAL A 70 11.19 -9.35 6.97
N ALA A 71 12.51 -9.25 7.20
CA ALA A 71 13.22 -7.98 7.16
C ALA A 71 13.26 -7.41 5.74
N GLU A 72 13.50 -8.26 4.74
CA GLU A 72 13.48 -7.87 3.32
C GLU A 72 12.07 -7.48 2.87
N ALA A 73 11.04 -8.24 3.24
CA ALA A 73 9.64 -7.89 2.93
C ALA A 73 9.24 -6.51 3.50
N LYS A 74 9.69 -6.18 4.70
CA LYS A 74 9.50 -4.83 5.28
C LYS A 74 10.25 -3.75 4.52
N GLN A 75 11.43 -4.06 4.00
CA GLN A 75 12.19 -3.13 3.18
C GLN A 75 11.51 -2.94 1.81
N GLU A 76 11.02 -4.01 1.17
CA GLU A 76 10.21 -3.93 -0.05
C GLU A 76 8.96 -3.06 0.17
N ALA A 77 8.23 -3.28 1.26
CA ALA A 77 7.08 -2.45 1.61
C ALA A 77 7.43 -0.97 1.79
N LYS A 78 8.58 -0.67 2.39
CA LYS A 78 9.07 0.72 2.55
C LYS A 78 9.35 1.36 1.20
N VAL A 79 9.96 0.64 0.27
CA VAL A 79 10.24 1.13 -1.10
C VAL A 79 8.93 1.30 -1.88
N CYS A 80 8.03 0.31 -1.80
CA CYS A 80 6.69 0.40 -2.39
C CYS A 80 5.94 1.64 -1.89
N LEU A 81 5.87 1.87 -0.58
CA LEU A 81 5.22 3.05 0.01
C LEU A 81 5.85 4.36 -0.47
N ALA A 82 7.16 4.39 -0.67
CA ALA A 82 7.82 5.56 -1.24
C ALA A 82 7.41 5.82 -2.70
N CYS A 83 7.27 4.75 -3.50
CA CYS A 83 6.82 4.82 -4.89
C CYS A 83 5.37 5.31 -5.03
N ILE A 84 4.48 4.84 -4.15
CA ILE A 84 3.04 5.18 -4.23
C ILE A 84 2.66 6.38 -3.37
N LYS A 85 3.61 7.04 -2.75
CA LYS A 85 3.38 8.19 -1.86
C LYS A 85 2.52 9.27 -2.52
N GLY A 86 1.43 9.65 -1.84
CA GLY A 86 0.50 10.68 -2.31
C GLY A 86 -0.46 10.23 -3.42
N LYS A 87 -0.42 8.97 -3.82
CA LYS A 87 -1.35 8.41 -4.81
C LYS A 87 -2.63 7.91 -4.15
N THR A 88 -3.76 8.16 -4.80
CA THR A 88 -5.06 7.62 -4.39
C THR A 88 -5.30 6.31 -5.13
N LEU A 89 -5.51 5.23 -4.38
CA LEU A 89 -5.77 3.89 -4.90
C LEU A 89 -7.17 3.43 -4.51
N GLU A 90 -8.02 3.15 -5.47
CA GLU A 90 -9.36 2.61 -5.27
C GLU A 90 -9.35 1.10 -5.00
N LEU A 91 -8.29 0.42 -5.37
CA LEU A 91 -8.03 -0.99 -5.09
C LEU A 91 -6.84 -1.14 -4.13
N PRO A 92 -6.65 -2.32 -3.50
CA PRO A 92 -5.49 -2.57 -2.64
C PRO A 92 -4.14 -2.49 -3.34
N VAL A 93 -3.08 -2.45 -2.52
CA VAL A 93 -1.70 -2.76 -2.90
C VAL A 93 -1.51 -4.26 -2.72
N TYR A 94 -1.22 -4.98 -3.80
CA TYR A 94 -1.02 -6.42 -3.77
C TYR A 94 0.46 -6.78 -3.69
N TYR A 95 0.79 -7.68 -2.79
CA TYR A 95 2.11 -8.29 -2.74
C TYR A 95 2.09 -9.53 -3.62
N ASP A 96 2.90 -9.52 -4.65
CA ASP A 96 2.96 -10.55 -5.68
C ASP A 96 4.03 -11.58 -5.31
N LEU A 97 3.59 -12.78 -4.97
CA LEU A 97 4.39 -13.89 -4.47
C LEU A 97 4.32 -15.07 -5.45
N GLU A 98 5.33 -15.16 -6.30
CA GLU A 98 5.44 -16.24 -7.30
C GLU A 98 6.90 -16.56 -7.70
N GLU A 99 7.88 -15.90 -7.07
CA GLU A 99 9.30 -16.13 -7.33
C GLU A 99 9.71 -17.55 -6.92
N SER A 100 10.01 -18.40 -7.90
CA SER A 100 10.26 -19.83 -7.69
C SER A 100 11.34 -20.14 -6.66
N GLY A 101 12.39 -19.31 -6.58
CA GLY A 101 13.47 -19.45 -5.60
C GLY A 101 13.01 -19.32 -4.15
N GLN A 102 11.87 -18.67 -3.90
CA GLN A 102 11.33 -18.50 -2.55
C GLN A 102 10.67 -19.79 -2.01
N THR A 103 10.25 -20.74 -2.86
CA THR A 103 9.52 -21.96 -2.43
C THR A 103 10.29 -22.78 -1.40
N ARG A 104 11.63 -22.74 -1.43
CA ARG A 104 12.52 -23.42 -0.46
C ARG A 104 12.38 -22.93 0.98
N LEU A 105 11.79 -21.76 1.20
CA LEU A 105 11.60 -21.20 2.55
C LEU A 105 10.51 -21.92 3.33
N GLY A 106 9.58 -22.60 2.63
CA GLY A 106 8.44 -23.27 3.21
C GLY A 106 7.29 -22.34 3.59
N MET A 107 6.11 -22.93 3.78
CA MET A 107 4.84 -22.21 3.94
C MET A 107 4.84 -21.18 5.07
N SER A 108 5.36 -21.55 6.24
CA SER A 108 5.34 -20.66 7.40
C SER A 108 6.16 -19.39 7.18
N ALA A 109 7.36 -19.52 6.61
CA ALA A 109 8.23 -18.38 6.34
C ALA A 109 7.65 -17.48 5.25
N LEU A 110 7.17 -18.04 4.14
CA LEU A 110 6.53 -17.29 3.05
C LEU A 110 5.27 -16.56 3.52
N THR A 111 4.45 -17.21 4.33
CA THR A 111 3.27 -16.57 4.90
C THR A 111 3.63 -15.39 5.82
N ASN A 112 4.69 -15.53 6.62
CA ASN A 112 5.17 -14.42 7.48
C ASN A 112 5.78 -13.28 6.65
N ILE A 113 6.43 -13.57 5.54
CA ILE A 113 6.92 -12.58 4.55
C ILE A 113 5.73 -11.80 3.98
N ALA A 114 4.68 -12.49 3.52
CA ALA A 114 3.45 -11.87 3.02
C ALA A 114 2.80 -10.96 4.07
N ILE A 115 2.64 -11.45 5.30
CA ILE A 115 2.06 -10.68 6.42
C ILE A 115 2.90 -9.43 6.71
N ALA A 116 4.22 -9.55 6.73
CA ALA A 116 5.11 -8.43 7.05
C ALA A 116 5.01 -7.28 6.04
N PHE A 117 4.94 -7.60 4.74
CA PHE A 117 4.71 -6.61 3.70
C PHE A 117 3.31 -5.98 3.85
N CYS A 118 2.27 -6.80 3.90
CA CYS A 118 0.89 -6.32 3.95
C CYS A 118 0.60 -5.46 5.20
N ASP A 119 1.13 -5.83 6.37
CA ASP A 119 0.97 -5.04 7.59
C ASP A 119 1.72 -3.69 7.49
N ALA A 120 2.89 -3.66 6.85
CA ALA A 120 3.61 -2.42 6.61
C ALA A 120 2.85 -1.50 5.63
N ILE A 121 2.28 -2.04 4.56
CA ILE A 121 1.40 -1.30 3.63
C ILE A 121 0.18 -0.72 4.35
N LYS A 122 -0.50 -1.52 5.20
CA LYS A 122 -1.63 -1.06 6.02
C LYS A 122 -1.21 0.05 6.99
N SER A 123 -0.05 -0.09 7.61
CA SER A 123 0.51 0.95 8.49
C SER A 123 0.84 2.24 7.75
N GLY A 124 1.13 2.15 6.45
CA GLY A 124 1.32 3.29 5.54
C GLY A 124 0.01 3.93 5.04
N GLY A 125 -1.16 3.45 5.51
CA GLY A 125 -2.46 4.02 5.16
C GLY A 125 -3.08 3.48 3.87
N TYR A 126 -2.54 2.41 3.31
CA TYR A 126 -3.12 1.74 2.14
C TYR A 126 -3.74 0.39 2.52
N ARG A 127 -4.74 -0.05 1.76
CA ARG A 127 -5.24 -1.42 1.88
C ARG A 127 -4.26 -2.38 1.23
N ALA A 128 -4.15 -3.58 1.78
CA ALA A 128 -3.20 -4.58 1.32
C ALA A 128 -3.91 -5.86 0.86
N GLY A 129 -3.30 -6.55 -0.07
CA GLY A 129 -3.70 -7.85 -0.56
C GLY A 129 -2.49 -8.71 -0.93
N VAL A 130 -2.75 -9.95 -1.24
CA VAL A 130 -1.77 -10.92 -1.73
C VAL A 130 -2.22 -11.42 -3.08
N TYR A 131 -1.32 -11.35 -4.09
CA TYR A 131 -1.46 -12.04 -5.35
C TYR A 131 -0.59 -13.28 -5.34
N SER A 132 -1.14 -14.36 -5.84
CA SER A 132 -0.39 -15.55 -6.20
C SER A 132 -1.21 -16.50 -7.07
N ASN A 133 -0.55 -17.47 -7.70
CA ASN A 133 -1.23 -18.51 -8.45
C ASN A 133 -1.79 -19.62 -7.53
N LEU A 134 -2.67 -20.45 -8.08
CA LEU A 134 -3.36 -21.50 -7.34
C LEU A 134 -2.39 -22.49 -6.66
N ASN A 135 -1.27 -22.83 -7.33
CA ASN A 135 -0.30 -23.75 -6.77
C ASN A 135 0.36 -23.18 -5.50
N TRP A 136 0.71 -21.90 -5.52
CA TRP A 136 1.27 -21.23 -4.35
C TRP A 136 0.29 -21.12 -3.19
N LEU A 137 -0.97 -20.78 -3.48
CA LEU A 137 -2.02 -20.70 -2.46
C LEU A 137 -2.39 -22.07 -1.88
N ASN A 138 -2.06 -23.17 -2.56
CA ASN A 138 -2.28 -24.52 -2.05
C ASN A 138 -1.09 -25.07 -1.25
N ASN A 139 0.13 -24.78 -1.68
CA ASN A 139 1.30 -25.53 -1.25
C ASN A 139 2.35 -24.69 -0.51
N TYR A 140 2.38 -23.36 -0.72
CA TYR A 140 3.46 -22.51 -0.21
C TYR A 140 3.00 -21.35 0.66
N LEU A 141 1.69 -21.07 0.71
CA LEU A 141 1.11 -20.01 1.53
C LEU A 141 -0.01 -20.57 2.41
N ASP A 142 -0.07 -20.11 3.66
CA ASP A 142 -1.23 -20.37 4.53
C ASP A 142 -2.39 -19.46 4.06
N TYR A 143 -3.12 -19.96 3.08
CA TYR A 143 -4.20 -19.25 2.41
C TYR A 143 -5.27 -18.76 3.40
N GLU A 144 -5.71 -19.60 4.35
CA GLU A 144 -6.77 -19.21 5.29
C GLU A 144 -6.31 -18.08 6.23
N LYS A 145 -5.06 -18.14 6.69
CA LYS A 145 -4.46 -17.08 7.50
C LYS A 145 -4.35 -15.77 6.74
N LEU A 146 -3.96 -15.80 5.47
CA LEU A 146 -3.86 -14.61 4.62
C LEU A 146 -5.23 -14.04 4.29
N ARG A 147 -6.18 -14.89 3.86
CA ARG A 147 -7.54 -14.48 3.48
C ARG A 147 -8.31 -13.85 4.65
N SER A 148 -8.07 -14.31 5.87
CA SER A 148 -8.71 -13.74 7.06
C SER A 148 -8.29 -12.27 7.35
N LYS A 149 -7.23 -11.76 6.72
CA LYS A 149 -6.62 -10.46 7.03
C LYS A 149 -6.50 -9.52 5.84
N TYR A 150 -6.38 -10.06 4.64
CA TYR A 150 -6.03 -9.33 3.43
C TYR A 150 -6.89 -9.76 2.25
N SER A 151 -7.00 -8.88 1.26
CA SER A 151 -7.61 -9.22 -0.02
C SER A 151 -6.77 -10.26 -0.76
N ILE A 152 -7.43 -11.21 -1.44
CA ILE A 152 -6.77 -12.24 -2.25
C ILE A 152 -7.03 -11.97 -3.73
N TRP A 153 -5.96 -11.91 -4.49
CA TRP A 153 -5.95 -11.89 -5.95
C TRP A 153 -5.35 -13.21 -6.44
N LEU A 154 -6.20 -14.07 -6.97
CA LEU A 154 -5.84 -15.41 -7.42
C LEU A 154 -5.58 -15.44 -8.93
N ALA A 155 -4.43 -15.92 -9.35
CA ALA A 155 -4.18 -16.30 -10.73
C ALA A 155 -4.52 -17.79 -10.95
N GLN A 156 -5.48 -18.01 -11.83
CA GLN A 156 -5.88 -19.35 -12.25
C GLN A 156 -6.61 -19.26 -13.59
N TRP A 157 -6.02 -19.80 -14.63
CA TRP A 157 -6.60 -19.80 -15.97
C TRP A 157 -7.55 -20.99 -16.15
N SER A 158 -8.80 -20.76 -15.86
CA SER A 158 -9.87 -21.75 -15.84
C SER A 158 -11.21 -21.07 -16.10
N SER A 159 -12.31 -21.83 -16.09
CA SER A 159 -13.67 -21.28 -16.23
C SER A 159 -14.17 -20.57 -14.98
N ASN A 160 -13.68 -20.98 -13.79
CA ASN A 160 -14.02 -20.42 -12.49
C ASN A 160 -12.84 -20.56 -11.52
N PRO A 161 -12.69 -19.67 -10.55
CA PRO A 161 -11.64 -19.80 -9.54
C PRO A 161 -11.95 -20.97 -8.57
N SER A 162 -10.95 -21.77 -8.26
CA SER A 162 -11.08 -22.92 -7.35
C SER A 162 -11.00 -22.56 -5.87
N LYS A 163 -10.59 -21.31 -5.55
CA LYS A 163 -10.56 -20.76 -4.20
C LYS A 163 -11.33 -19.44 -4.15
N SER A 164 -11.86 -19.13 -2.99
CA SER A 164 -12.50 -17.83 -2.76
C SER A 164 -11.46 -16.71 -2.86
N CYS A 165 -11.72 -15.73 -3.71
CA CYS A 165 -10.81 -14.59 -3.93
C CYS A 165 -11.63 -13.31 -4.18
N ASP A 166 -10.99 -12.17 -4.01
CA ASP A 166 -11.59 -10.87 -4.30
C ASP A 166 -11.40 -10.49 -5.76
N ILE A 167 -10.25 -10.83 -6.32
CA ILE A 167 -9.92 -10.68 -7.74
C ILE A 167 -9.43 -12.03 -8.26
N TRP A 168 -9.85 -12.34 -9.48
CA TRP A 168 -9.44 -13.51 -10.22
C TRP A 168 -8.80 -13.10 -11.54
N GLN A 169 -7.48 -13.30 -11.68
CA GLN A 169 -6.78 -13.21 -12.96
C GLN A 169 -7.07 -14.49 -13.74
N ASN A 170 -7.83 -14.35 -14.81
CA ASN A 170 -8.42 -15.48 -15.53
C ASN A 170 -7.74 -15.80 -16.86
N ALA A 171 -6.88 -14.91 -17.37
CA ALA A 171 -6.09 -15.13 -18.58
C ALA A 171 -4.89 -14.17 -18.64
N ASP A 172 -3.86 -14.60 -19.38
CA ASP A 172 -2.63 -13.85 -19.67
C ASP A 172 -2.51 -13.39 -21.13
N ASN A 173 -3.53 -13.65 -21.92
CA ASN A 173 -3.52 -13.46 -23.37
C ASN A 173 -4.69 -12.61 -23.87
N GLY A 174 -5.24 -11.78 -23.00
CA GLY A 174 -6.34 -10.86 -23.35
C GLY A 174 -5.97 -9.89 -24.47
N ARG A 175 -6.97 -9.51 -25.26
CA ARG A 175 -6.85 -8.50 -26.32
C ARG A 175 -7.83 -7.38 -26.01
N ILE A 176 -7.30 -6.24 -25.56
CA ILE A 176 -8.09 -5.07 -25.15
C ILE A 176 -7.78 -3.90 -26.08
N SER A 177 -8.82 -3.26 -26.57
CA SER A 177 -8.64 -2.06 -27.42
C SER A 177 -7.87 -0.98 -26.64
N GLY A 178 -6.84 -0.43 -27.26
CA GLY A 178 -5.95 0.55 -26.63
C GLY A 178 -4.66 -0.04 -26.05
N ILE A 179 -4.50 -1.38 -26.10
CA ILE A 179 -3.27 -2.07 -25.70
C ILE A 179 -2.71 -2.84 -26.89
N SER A 180 -1.42 -2.69 -27.15
CA SER A 180 -0.73 -3.48 -28.17
C SER A 180 -0.23 -4.79 -27.55
N GLY A 181 -0.55 -5.91 -28.19
CA GLY A 181 -0.16 -7.23 -27.68
C GLY A 181 -1.12 -7.81 -26.65
N ASN A 182 -0.61 -8.75 -25.87
CA ASN A 182 -1.36 -9.44 -24.80
C ASN A 182 -1.37 -8.58 -23.52
N VAL A 183 -2.41 -8.76 -22.75
CA VAL A 183 -2.56 -8.19 -21.43
C VAL A 183 -3.31 -9.17 -20.53
N ASP A 184 -2.94 -9.21 -19.26
CA ASP A 184 -3.61 -10.00 -18.27
C ASP A 184 -5.00 -9.44 -17.98
N THR A 185 -5.99 -10.33 -17.87
CA THR A 185 -7.38 -9.96 -17.64
C THR A 185 -7.86 -10.49 -16.30
N ASP A 186 -8.66 -9.66 -15.63
CA ASP A 186 -9.13 -9.92 -14.29
C ASP A 186 -10.64 -9.75 -14.16
N VAL A 187 -11.19 -10.46 -13.19
CA VAL A 187 -12.56 -10.29 -12.72
C VAL A 187 -12.56 -9.90 -11.26
N ILE A 188 -13.09 -8.75 -10.94
CA ILE A 188 -13.32 -8.33 -9.56
C ILE A 188 -14.60 -9.00 -9.06
N ILE A 189 -14.44 -10.05 -8.24
CA ILE A 189 -15.52 -10.84 -7.66
C ILE A 189 -16.14 -10.08 -6.48
N ASN A 190 -15.32 -9.59 -5.57
CA ASN A 190 -15.75 -8.81 -4.42
C ASN A 190 -15.67 -7.30 -4.71
N LYS A 191 -16.79 -6.72 -5.13
CA LYS A 191 -16.85 -5.29 -5.48
C LYS A 191 -16.59 -4.35 -4.29
N ASN A 192 -16.74 -4.83 -3.05
CA ASN A 192 -16.49 -4.03 -1.85
C ASN A 192 -15.00 -3.66 -1.67
N ILE A 193 -14.10 -4.29 -2.44
CA ILE A 193 -12.69 -3.88 -2.47
C ILE A 193 -12.44 -2.62 -3.29
N ILE A 194 -13.41 -2.19 -4.12
CA ILE A 194 -13.30 -0.92 -4.86
C ILE A 194 -13.85 0.18 -3.94
N LYS A 195 -12.98 1.08 -3.54
CA LYS A 195 -13.40 2.27 -2.77
C LYS A 195 -13.56 3.47 -3.69
N SER A 196 -14.59 4.25 -3.47
CA SER A 196 -14.73 5.55 -4.15
C SER A 196 -13.63 6.52 -3.69
N LYS A 197 -13.40 7.59 -4.46
CA LYS A 197 -12.43 8.64 -4.07
C LYS A 197 -12.80 9.29 -2.73
N SER A 198 -14.09 9.39 -2.41
CA SER A 198 -14.58 9.89 -1.12
C SER A 198 -14.29 8.90 0.00
N GLU A 199 -14.55 7.61 -0.20
CA GLU A 199 -14.28 6.56 0.79
C GLU A 199 -12.78 6.38 1.06
N VAL A 200 -11.92 6.51 0.05
CA VAL A 200 -10.44 6.51 0.25
C VAL A 200 -9.99 7.72 1.08
N LYS A 201 -10.70 8.86 0.99
CA LYS A 201 -10.46 10.02 1.85
C LYS A 201 -11.05 9.86 3.25
N GLU A 202 -12.06 9.01 3.43
CA GLU A 202 -12.76 8.82 4.70
C GLU A 202 -12.14 7.80 5.65
N GLU A 203 -11.17 6.99 5.22
CA GLU A 203 -10.34 6.20 6.14
C GLU A 203 -9.37 7.08 6.97
N MET A 204 -9.79 8.30 7.26
CA MET A 204 -9.08 9.20 8.15
C MET A 204 -9.26 8.73 9.59
N ILE A 205 -8.15 8.55 10.29
CA ILE A 205 -8.20 8.24 11.73
C ILE A 205 -8.74 9.48 12.45
N LYS A 206 -9.89 9.31 13.08
CA LYS A 206 -10.58 10.39 13.80
C LYS A 206 -11.13 9.94 15.14
N LYS A 207 -11.57 10.89 15.96
CA LYS A 207 -12.18 10.66 17.28
C LYS A 207 -13.31 9.61 17.23
N GLY A 208 -13.29 8.70 18.19
CA GLY A 208 -14.28 7.63 18.33
C GLY A 208 -13.85 6.29 17.72
N LEU A 209 -12.77 6.25 16.93
CA LEU A 209 -12.23 5.01 16.40
C LEU A 209 -11.31 4.31 17.40
N THR A 210 -11.22 2.99 17.29
CA THR A 210 -10.34 2.14 18.10
C THR A 210 -9.70 1.09 17.23
N ASN A 211 -8.39 1.15 17.03
CA ASN A 211 -7.61 0.13 16.30
C ASN A 211 -6.09 0.26 16.55
N ASN A 212 -5.33 -0.73 16.07
CA ASN A 212 -3.88 -0.75 16.21
C ASN A 212 -3.16 0.37 15.43
N ALA A 213 -3.75 0.87 14.36
CA ALA A 213 -3.17 2.00 13.61
C ALA A 213 -3.19 3.29 14.44
N ILE A 214 -4.23 3.49 15.24
CA ILE A 214 -4.31 4.61 16.18
C ILE A 214 -3.20 4.51 17.22
N LEU A 215 -2.99 3.34 17.81
CA LEU A 215 -1.91 3.13 18.77
C LEU A 215 -0.53 3.41 18.14
N ALA A 216 -0.30 2.95 16.91
CA ALA A 216 0.94 3.21 16.18
C ALA A 216 1.15 4.71 15.94
N TYR A 217 0.10 5.44 15.58
CA TYR A 217 0.16 6.88 15.38
C TYR A 217 0.35 7.65 16.70
N LYS A 218 -0.31 7.22 17.79
CA LYS A 218 -0.12 7.81 19.13
C LYS A 218 1.32 7.68 19.62
N LYS A 219 2.03 6.60 19.29
CA LYS A 219 3.47 6.47 19.56
C LYS A 219 4.29 7.58 18.87
N GLN A 220 3.93 7.97 17.67
CA GLN A 220 4.57 9.09 16.97
C GLN A 220 4.24 10.44 17.64
N LEU A 221 2.99 10.66 18.02
CA LEU A 221 2.61 11.85 18.78
C LEU A 221 3.33 11.93 20.13
N LEU A 222 3.45 10.82 20.85
CA LEU A 222 4.21 10.77 22.11
C LEU A 222 5.68 11.08 21.90
N TYR A 223 6.27 10.63 20.78
CA TYR A 223 7.63 11.02 20.40
C TYR A 223 7.74 12.54 20.20
N LEU A 224 6.80 13.15 19.48
CA LEU A 224 6.78 14.61 19.26
C LEU A 224 6.58 15.38 20.57
N TYR A 225 5.77 14.87 21.50
CA TYR A 225 5.59 15.44 22.82
C TYR A 225 6.91 15.39 23.63
N ASN A 226 7.57 14.24 23.69
CA ASN A 226 8.84 14.07 24.40
C ASN A 226 9.97 14.91 23.76
N ALA A 227 9.88 15.20 22.47
CA ALA A 227 10.78 16.10 21.77
C ALA A 227 10.46 17.60 21.98
N GLY A 228 9.41 17.94 22.74
CA GLY A 228 8.96 19.32 22.97
C GLY A 228 8.36 20.02 21.74
N ILE A 229 7.97 19.24 20.71
CA ILE A 229 7.41 19.79 19.46
C ILE A 229 5.92 20.07 19.61
N ILE A 230 5.19 19.19 20.28
CA ILE A 230 3.79 19.39 20.66
C ILE A 230 3.66 19.45 22.18
N LYS A 231 2.58 20.05 22.66
CA LYS A 231 2.35 20.26 24.10
C LYS A 231 1.42 19.21 24.72
N THR A 232 0.59 18.56 23.93
CA THR A 232 -0.39 17.57 24.41
C THR A 232 0.24 16.19 24.46
N LYS A 233 0.32 15.61 25.67
CA LYS A 233 0.69 14.22 25.90
C LYS A 233 -0.49 13.32 25.55
N VAL A 234 -0.24 12.25 24.80
CA VAL A 234 -1.23 11.21 24.49
C VAL A 234 -0.99 9.95 25.33
N ASP A 235 -2.06 9.26 25.68
CA ASP A 235 -2.01 7.92 26.26
C ASP A 235 -1.68 6.88 25.16
N LEU A 236 -1.29 5.68 25.55
CA LEU A 236 -1.02 4.57 24.61
C LEU A 236 -2.17 3.54 24.59
N SER A 237 -3.42 3.99 24.71
CA SER A 237 -4.59 3.17 24.41
C SER A 237 -4.84 3.09 22.89
N ALA A 238 -5.62 2.11 22.46
CA ALA A 238 -5.96 1.96 21.04
C ALA A 238 -7.08 2.92 20.57
N GLY A 239 -7.65 3.74 21.47
CA GLY A 239 -8.72 4.66 21.18
C GLY A 239 -8.24 6.05 20.75
N PHE A 240 -8.97 6.68 19.84
CA PHE A 240 -8.77 8.07 19.45
C PHE A 240 -9.71 8.98 20.25
N GLY A 241 -9.24 9.49 21.37
CA GLY A 241 -9.97 10.40 22.27
C GLY A 241 -9.59 11.88 22.08
N ASP A 242 -10.11 12.75 22.95
CA ASP A 242 -9.92 14.20 22.93
C ASP A 242 -8.43 14.61 22.99
N GLY A 243 -7.65 13.94 23.83
CA GLY A 243 -6.21 14.20 23.94
C GLY A 243 -5.48 13.90 22.63
N THR A 244 -5.87 12.83 21.94
CA THR A 244 -5.30 12.48 20.64
C THR A 244 -5.69 13.50 19.58
N GLU A 245 -6.97 13.91 19.52
CA GLU A 245 -7.46 14.93 18.61
C GLU A 245 -6.71 16.27 18.81
N LYS A 246 -6.54 16.69 20.07
CA LYS A 246 -5.82 17.91 20.41
C LYS A 246 -4.36 17.86 19.94
N ALA A 247 -3.66 16.75 20.18
CA ALA A 247 -2.29 16.56 19.72
C ALA A 247 -2.19 16.56 18.17
N VAL A 248 -3.17 15.98 17.47
CA VAL A 248 -3.26 16.03 16.01
C VAL A 248 -3.42 17.46 15.51
N ARG A 249 -4.31 18.26 16.11
CA ARG A 249 -4.49 19.67 15.76
C ARG A 249 -3.22 20.49 15.97
N GLU A 250 -2.43 20.18 16.99
CA GLU A 250 -1.12 20.82 17.20
C GLU A 250 -0.15 20.50 16.04
N VAL A 251 -0.06 19.23 15.64
CA VAL A 251 0.76 18.83 14.48
C VAL A 251 0.33 19.56 13.22
N GLN A 252 -0.98 19.61 12.95
CA GLN A 252 -1.55 20.27 11.77
C GLN A 252 -1.24 21.77 11.77
N THR A 253 -1.37 22.44 12.92
CA THR A 253 -1.08 23.86 13.10
C THR A 253 0.41 24.16 12.86
N ILE A 254 1.30 23.38 13.52
CA ILE A 254 2.77 23.55 13.38
C ILE A 254 3.20 23.35 11.94
N SER A 255 2.57 22.39 11.26
CA SER A 255 2.89 22.03 9.87
C SER A 255 2.19 22.91 8.83
N LYS A 256 1.34 23.84 9.25
CA LYS A 256 0.57 24.76 8.38
C LYS A 256 -0.29 24.01 7.35
N ILE A 257 -0.90 22.91 7.76
CA ILE A 257 -1.88 22.16 6.96
C ILE A 257 -3.30 22.37 7.53
N LYS A 258 -4.33 21.87 6.85
CA LYS A 258 -5.73 21.98 7.31
C LYS A 258 -5.87 21.42 8.73
N VAL A 259 -6.40 22.23 9.66
CA VAL A 259 -6.59 21.86 11.07
C VAL A 259 -8.02 21.33 11.26
N ASN A 260 -8.19 20.02 11.14
CA ASN A 260 -9.50 19.35 11.31
C ASN A 260 -9.50 18.30 12.45
N GLY A 261 -8.34 18.03 13.07
CA GLY A 261 -8.21 17.02 14.12
C GLY A 261 -8.23 15.57 13.65
N GLU A 262 -8.22 15.34 12.34
CA GLU A 262 -8.26 14.02 11.73
C GLU A 262 -6.88 13.65 11.15
N VAL A 263 -6.54 12.35 11.18
CA VAL A 263 -5.25 11.87 10.69
C VAL A 263 -5.42 11.28 9.29
N GLY A 264 -5.31 12.14 8.31
CA GLY A 264 -5.18 11.75 6.90
C GLY A 264 -3.73 11.74 6.45
N VAL A 265 -3.51 11.48 5.16
CA VAL A 265 -2.18 11.39 4.52
C VAL A 265 -1.34 12.65 4.79
N ASP A 266 -1.94 13.83 4.69
CA ASP A 266 -1.22 15.10 4.94
C ASP A 266 -0.74 15.19 6.39
N THR A 267 -1.56 14.76 7.36
CA THR A 267 -1.22 14.76 8.78
C THR A 267 -0.12 13.75 9.08
N ILE A 268 -0.18 12.55 8.50
CA ILE A 268 0.87 11.52 8.63
C ILE A 268 2.20 12.03 8.08
N ASN A 269 2.19 12.61 6.88
CA ASN A 269 3.38 13.19 6.26
C ASN A 269 3.96 14.34 7.07
N ALA A 270 3.10 15.20 7.59
CA ALA A 270 3.50 16.32 8.46
C ALA A 270 4.17 15.81 9.74
N THR A 271 3.58 14.79 10.37
CA THR A 271 4.13 14.14 11.57
C THR A 271 5.53 13.58 11.30
N ALA A 272 5.68 12.81 10.23
CA ALA A 272 6.96 12.25 9.81
C ALA A 272 8.02 13.32 9.53
N LYS A 273 7.63 14.42 8.86
CA LYS A 273 8.52 15.55 8.60
C LYS A 273 9.00 16.23 9.90
N LEU A 274 8.12 16.45 10.86
CA LEU A 274 8.49 17.00 12.17
C LEU A 274 9.49 16.10 12.90
N MET A 275 9.25 14.78 12.92
CA MET A 275 10.17 13.81 13.51
C MET A 275 11.55 13.83 12.84
N ASN A 276 11.60 13.81 11.51
CA ASN A 276 12.85 13.83 10.75
C ASN A 276 13.65 15.13 10.98
N ASN A 277 12.97 16.28 11.02
CA ASN A 277 13.59 17.56 11.30
C ASN A 277 14.23 17.58 12.71
N TYR A 278 13.56 17.01 13.69
CA TYR A 278 14.09 16.89 15.05
C TYR A 278 15.33 16.00 15.11
N VAL A 279 15.28 14.83 14.48
CA VAL A 279 16.43 13.91 14.37
C VAL A 279 17.63 14.58 13.71
N SER A 280 17.40 15.33 12.63
CA SER A 280 18.46 16.08 11.92
C SER A 280 19.11 17.14 12.83
N LYS A 281 18.29 17.89 13.61
CA LYS A 281 18.80 18.84 14.59
C LYS A 281 19.61 18.19 15.70
N LEU A 282 19.19 17.04 16.21
CA LEU A 282 19.96 16.27 17.20
C LEU A 282 21.30 15.80 16.64
N ARG A 283 21.32 15.26 15.43
CA ARG A 283 22.56 14.83 14.75
C ARG A 283 23.55 15.99 14.59
N ALA A 284 23.06 17.17 14.20
CA ALA A 284 23.89 18.37 14.09
C ALA A 284 24.48 18.78 15.45
N LYS A 285 23.67 18.78 16.54
CA LYS A 285 24.15 19.07 17.90
C LYS A 285 25.23 18.07 18.35
N ILE A 286 25.03 16.77 18.10
CA ILE A 286 26.02 15.74 18.44
C ILE A 286 27.31 15.92 17.66
N SER A 287 27.22 16.25 16.35
CA SER A 287 28.40 16.51 15.52
C SER A 287 29.20 17.71 16.03
N ASN A 288 28.50 18.81 16.40
CA ASN A 288 29.15 20.00 16.93
C ASN A 288 29.80 19.75 18.32
N ALA A 289 29.12 18.98 19.20
CA ALA A 289 29.71 18.60 20.49
C ALA A 289 30.95 17.72 20.32
N LYS A 290 30.94 16.79 19.38
CA LYS A 290 32.15 15.97 19.07
C LYS A 290 33.32 16.82 18.59
N LYS A 291 33.05 17.84 17.73
CA LYS A 291 34.10 18.77 17.25
C LYS A 291 34.65 19.67 18.37
N ALA A 292 33.84 19.98 19.39
CA ALA A 292 34.30 20.78 20.52
C ALA A 292 35.10 19.99 21.55
N LEU A 293 35.08 18.65 21.48
CA LEU A 293 35.83 17.76 22.36
C LEU A 293 37.10 17.15 21.70
N SER A 294 37.30 17.42 20.40
CA SER A 294 38.49 17.07 19.62
C SER A 294 39.41 18.28 19.50
#